data_4fd6087b3492ece9db62c8a8442638bf
#
_entry.id   4fd6087b3492ece9db62c8a8442638bf
#
_cell.length_a   1.000
_cell.length_b   1.000
_cell.length_c   1.000
_cell.angle_alpha   90.00
_cell.angle_beta   90.00
_cell.angle_gamma   90.00
#
_symmetry.space_group_name_H-M   'P 1'
#
loop_
_entity.id
_entity.type
_entity.pdbx_description
1 polymer ?
#
loop_
_entity_poly.entity_id
_entity_poly.type
_entity_poly.pdbx_seq_one_letter_code
_entity_poly.pdbx_strand_id
1 'polypeptide(L)'
;MEPCFGTRREFRRHGLRLSYLDAGGSGRLMIALHAHWMEASTFVPLAAALQPDWQVVALDQRGHGNSDHAATYSRDDYLNDLQAFLDHLEVRAPVVLLGNSLGGVNAYQFAARYPERVRALIVEDIGAVLDGDPNMALAWEGTFNTEQALEEKIGPRLTPYLRPSFRKTEAGWKLAFDPRDIARSEANLHGDHWQDWLTSSCPALLIRGEESRVTSQEHLEEMARRRPHTTFRSLPGGHVVHASHPQQFVQAVRTFLQEL
;
A
#
# COMPACT_ATOMS: atom_id res chain seq x y z
N MET A 1 24.96 9.86 -7.19
CA MET A 1 23.49 10.16 -7.23
C MET A 1 22.86 9.00 -7.96
N GLU A 2 22.14 8.15 -7.23
CA GLU A 2 21.29 7.17 -7.89
C GLU A 2 20.24 7.94 -8.72
N PRO A 3 19.92 7.48 -9.93
CA PRO A 3 18.88 8.12 -10.72
C PRO A 3 17.58 8.09 -9.91
N CYS A 4 17.04 9.26 -9.60
CA CYS A 4 15.75 9.39 -8.90
C CYS A 4 14.68 8.85 -9.86
N PHE A 5 14.31 7.57 -9.70
CA PHE A 5 13.30 6.93 -10.53
C PHE A 5 11.94 7.49 -10.14
N GLY A 6 11.34 8.25 -11.07
CA GLY A 6 10.04 8.88 -10.88
C GLY A 6 10.10 10.33 -10.38
N THR A 7 9.00 11.01 -10.55
CA THR A 7 8.80 12.41 -10.12
C THR A 7 7.83 12.44 -8.95
N ARG A 8 8.24 13.03 -7.84
CA ARG A 8 7.34 13.30 -6.72
C ARG A 8 6.49 14.52 -7.05
N ARG A 9 5.17 14.37 -6.85
CA ARG A 9 4.16 15.39 -7.09
C ARG A 9 3.19 15.46 -5.92
N GLU A 10 2.29 16.43 -5.91
CA GLU A 10 1.29 16.61 -4.86
C GLU A 10 -0.03 17.12 -5.43
N PHE A 11 -1.11 16.87 -4.69
CA PHE A 11 -2.41 17.47 -4.92
C PHE A 11 -3.09 17.79 -3.60
N ARG A 12 -4.20 18.53 -3.63
CA ARG A 12 -4.93 18.90 -2.42
C ARG A 12 -6.38 18.43 -2.48
N ARG A 13 -6.82 17.88 -1.36
CA ARG A 13 -8.22 17.53 -1.12
C ARG A 13 -8.68 18.15 0.19
N HIS A 14 -9.67 19.07 0.14
CA HIS A 14 -10.20 19.78 1.33
C HIS A 14 -9.11 20.35 2.25
N GLY A 15 -8.06 20.90 1.66
CA GLY A 15 -6.93 21.48 2.41
C GLY A 15 -5.82 20.47 2.77
N LEU A 16 -6.10 19.17 2.79
CA LEU A 16 -5.09 18.13 3.01
C LEU A 16 -4.22 17.99 1.76
N ARG A 17 -2.90 18.13 1.91
CA ARG A 17 -1.93 17.92 0.85
C ARG A 17 -1.55 16.44 0.83
N LEU A 18 -1.72 15.81 -0.31
CA LEU A 18 -1.35 14.41 -0.56
C LEU A 18 -0.23 14.37 -1.60
N SER A 19 0.80 13.61 -1.30
CA SER A 19 1.97 13.41 -2.15
C SER A 19 1.86 12.09 -2.89
N TYR A 20 2.44 12.01 -4.09
CA TYR A 20 2.53 10.78 -4.85
C TYR A 20 3.83 10.72 -5.66
N LEU A 21 4.23 9.51 -6.00
CA LEU A 21 5.38 9.24 -6.86
C LEU A 21 4.87 8.75 -8.22
N ASP A 22 5.16 9.51 -9.26
CA ASP A 22 4.86 9.15 -10.65
C ASP A 22 6.13 8.58 -11.29
N ALA A 23 6.12 7.29 -11.58
CA ALA A 23 7.26 6.63 -12.20
C ALA A 23 7.49 7.04 -13.66
N GLY A 24 6.56 7.81 -14.23
CA GLY A 24 6.61 8.21 -15.64
C GLY A 24 6.27 7.06 -16.59
N GLY A 25 6.43 7.35 -17.89
CA GLY A 25 6.08 6.41 -18.95
C GLY A 25 4.72 6.72 -19.60
N SER A 26 4.39 5.95 -20.65
CA SER A 26 3.14 6.07 -21.41
C SER A 26 2.35 4.75 -21.46
N GLY A 27 2.73 3.78 -20.61
CA GLY A 27 2.06 2.49 -20.50
C GLY A 27 0.68 2.60 -19.84
N ARG A 28 0.01 1.45 -19.68
CA ARG A 28 -1.27 1.36 -18.95
C ARG A 28 -1.08 1.78 -17.50
N LEU A 29 -2.04 2.51 -16.94
CA LEU A 29 -1.92 3.05 -15.58
C LEU A 29 -2.21 1.99 -14.52
N MET A 30 -1.31 1.92 -13.52
CA MET A 30 -1.48 1.19 -12.27
C MET A 30 -1.32 2.16 -11.11
N ILE A 31 -2.28 2.15 -10.19
CA ILE A 31 -2.18 2.88 -8.92
C ILE A 31 -1.70 1.92 -7.84
N ALA A 32 -0.66 2.32 -7.09
CA ALA A 32 -0.08 1.53 -6.02
C ALA A 32 -0.28 2.19 -4.65
N LEU A 33 -0.72 1.41 -3.67
CA LEU A 33 -1.08 1.82 -2.31
C LEU A 33 -0.25 1.01 -1.31
N HIS A 34 0.58 1.69 -0.53
CA HIS A 34 1.51 1.07 0.41
C HIS A 34 0.83 0.59 1.72
N ALA A 35 1.52 -0.23 2.52
CA ALA A 35 1.12 -0.64 3.86
C ALA A 35 1.23 0.52 4.88
N HIS A 36 0.65 0.36 6.07
CA HIS A 36 1.03 1.18 7.21
C HIS A 36 2.56 1.22 7.37
N TRP A 37 3.09 2.32 7.94
CA TRP A 37 4.50 2.57 8.22
C TRP A 37 5.39 2.81 6.99
N MET A 38 4.86 2.59 5.80
CA MET A 38 5.59 2.70 4.53
C MET A 38 5.20 3.98 3.76
N GLU A 39 5.71 4.13 2.57
CA GLU A 39 5.44 5.25 1.67
C GLU A 39 5.53 4.81 0.20
N ALA A 40 5.12 5.68 -0.72
CA ALA A 40 5.06 5.41 -2.16
C ALA A 40 6.39 4.89 -2.76
N SER A 41 7.53 5.29 -2.21
CA SER A 41 8.84 4.90 -2.70
C SER A 41 9.12 3.38 -2.63
N THR A 42 8.36 2.63 -1.81
CA THR A 42 8.48 1.17 -1.75
C THR A 42 8.23 0.49 -3.10
N PHE A 43 7.43 1.12 -3.98
CA PHE A 43 7.08 0.56 -5.28
C PHE A 43 8.03 0.95 -6.42
N VAL A 44 9.10 1.69 -6.16
CA VAL A 44 10.09 2.08 -7.20
C VAL A 44 10.68 0.88 -7.94
N PRO A 45 11.12 -0.21 -7.28
CA PRO A 45 11.63 -1.38 -8.00
C PRO A 45 10.60 -2.05 -8.90
N LEU A 46 9.35 -2.15 -8.43
CA LEU A 46 8.23 -2.69 -9.21
C LEU A 46 7.95 -1.82 -10.44
N ALA A 47 7.88 -0.51 -10.24
CA ALA A 47 7.61 0.45 -11.31
C ALA A 47 8.69 0.37 -12.40
N ALA A 48 9.96 0.32 -12.03
CA ALA A 48 11.06 0.14 -12.98
C ALA A 48 10.96 -1.17 -13.76
N ALA A 49 10.58 -2.24 -13.07
CA ALA A 49 10.45 -3.56 -13.71
C ALA A 49 9.25 -3.65 -14.66
N LEU A 50 8.18 -2.92 -14.45
CA LEU A 50 6.97 -2.99 -15.27
C LEU A 50 7.00 -2.08 -16.50
N GLN A 51 7.96 -1.16 -16.59
CA GLN A 51 8.16 -0.36 -17.80
C GLN A 51 8.60 -1.20 -19.01
N PRO A 52 8.27 -0.78 -20.26
CA PRO A 52 7.48 0.40 -20.62
C PRO A 52 5.96 0.15 -20.64
N ASP A 53 5.50 -1.08 -20.37
CA ASP A 53 4.11 -1.51 -20.57
C ASP A 53 3.14 -0.88 -19.57
N TRP A 54 3.64 -0.54 -18.38
CA TRP A 54 2.86 0.03 -17.29
C TRP A 54 3.51 1.29 -16.73
N GLN A 55 2.68 2.32 -16.51
CA GLN A 55 2.99 3.48 -15.68
C GLN A 55 2.48 3.19 -14.27
N VAL A 56 3.38 3.11 -13.30
CA VAL A 56 2.99 2.94 -11.89
C VAL A 56 3.01 4.31 -11.22
N VAL A 57 1.88 4.68 -10.63
CA VAL A 57 1.75 5.90 -9.83
C VAL A 57 1.38 5.50 -8.41
N ALA A 58 2.24 5.80 -7.45
CA ALA A 58 2.11 5.38 -6.07
C ALA A 58 1.74 6.56 -5.17
N LEU A 59 0.65 6.43 -4.40
CA LEU A 59 0.17 7.45 -3.47
C LEU A 59 0.86 7.29 -2.11
N ASP A 60 1.42 8.38 -1.56
CA ASP A 60 1.65 8.48 -0.12
C ASP A 60 0.28 8.68 0.54
N GLN A 61 -0.26 7.64 1.16
CA GLN A 61 -1.59 7.73 1.77
C GLN A 61 -1.56 8.70 2.95
N ARG A 62 -2.74 9.27 3.32
CA ARG A 62 -2.84 10.24 4.44
C ARG A 62 -2.03 9.82 5.66
N GLY A 63 -1.31 10.76 6.28
CA GLY A 63 -0.47 10.52 7.44
C GLY A 63 0.82 9.76 7.19
N HIS A 64 1.18 9.46 5.93
CA HIS A 64 2.38 8.71 5.57
C HIS A 64 3.24 9.47 4.55
N GLY A 65 4.52 9.08 4.49
CA GLY A 65 5.47 9.60 3.51
C GLY A 65 5.60 11.12 3.53
N ASN A 66 5.27 11.75 2.41
CA ASN A 66 5.25 13.20 2.29
C ASN A 66 3.83 13.80 2.26
N SER A 67 2.81 12.99 2.52
CA SER A 67 1.43 13.47 2.71
C SER A 67 1.24 14.07 4.10
N ASP A 68 0.30 15.01 4.20
CA ASP A 68 -0.02 15.65 5.47
C ASP A 68 -0.66 14.66 6.45
N HIS A 69 -0.44 14.92 7.74
CA HIS A 69 -1.22 14.33 8.82
C HIS A 69 -2.66 14.84 8.76
N ALA A 70 -3.61 13.96 9.04
CA ALA A 70 -5.03 14.26 8.94
C ALA A 70 -5.71 14.24 10.31
N ALA A 71 -6.83 14.94 10.43
CA ALA A 71 -7.63 14.90 11.65
C ALA A 71 -8.31 13.54 11.87
N THR A 72 -8.64 12.83 10.77
CA THR A 72 -9.36 11.56 10.78
C THR A 72 -8.75 10.56 9.81
N TYR A 73 -8.92 9.27 10.15
CA TYR A 73 -8.37 8.12 9.42
C TYR A 73 -9.45 7.05 9.22
N SER A 74 -10.69 7.46 8.95
CA SER A 74 -11.80 6.54 8.68
C SER A 74 -11.60 5.82 7.34
N ARG A 75 -12.33 4.72 7.15
CA ARG A 75 -12.33 4.01 5.86
C ARG A 75 -12.79 4.91 4.72
N ASP A 76 -13.84 5.71 4.96
CA ASP A 76 -14.32 6.69 3.98
C ASP A 76 -13.29 7.74 3.60
N ASP A 77 -12.47 8.16 4.55
CA ASP A 77 -11.39 9.11 4.29
C ASP A 77 -10.40 8.59 3.25
N TYR A 78 -9.93 7.34 3.41
CA TYR A 78 -9.01 6.70 2.47
C TYR A 78 -9.62 6.51 1.09
N LEU A 79 -10.88 6.04 1.03
CA LEU A 79 -11.56 5.83 -0.24
C LEU A 79 -11.82 7.14 -0.99
N ASN A 80 -12.19 8.18 -0.25
CA ASN A 80 -12.40 9.51 -0.84
C ASN A 80 -11.09 10.17 -1.28
N ASP A 81 -9.95 9.89 -0.61
CA ASP A 81 -8.64 10.33 -1.08
C ASP A 81 -8.27 9.66 -2.39
N LEU A 82 -8.49 8.34 -2.50
CA LEU A 82 -8.23 7.60 -3.73
C LEU A 82 -9.12 8.07 -4.88
N GLN A 83 -10.42 8.34 -4.61
CA GLN A 83 -11.32 8.92 -5.61
C GLN A 83 -10.80 10.28 -6.10
N ALA A 84 -10.46 11.18 -5.17
CA ALA A 84 -9.93 12.51 -5.51
C ALA A 84 -8.58 12.43 -6.22
N PHE A 85 -7.77 11.42 -5.89
CA PHE A 85 -6.50 11.17 -6.57
C PHE A 85 -6.70 10.78 -8.03
N LEU A 86 -7.61 9.85 -8.32
CA LEU A 86 -7.95 9.47 -9.70
C LEU A 86 -8.54 10.65 -10.49
N ASP A 87 -9.32 11.50 -9.84
CA ASP A 87 -9.89 12.68 -10.47
C ASP A 87 -8.81 13.74 -10.74
N HIS A 88 -7.85 13.93 -9.82
CA HIS A 88 -6.68 14.80 -10.01
C HIS A 88 -5.79 14.35 -11.19
N LEU A 89 -5.63 13.05 -11.36
CA LEU A 89 -4.89 12.47 -12.50
C LEU A 89 -5.71 12.47 -13.80
N GLU A 90 -6.93 13.00 -13.78
CA GLU A 90 -7.88 13.03 -14.91
C GLU A 90 -8.18 11.62 -15.48
N VAL A 91 -8.05 10.59 -14.65
CA VAL A 91 -8.26 9.20 -15.03
C VAL A 91 -9.76 8.93 -15.22
N ARG A 92 -10.15 8.56 -16.44
CA ARG A 92 -11.55 8.21 -16.78
C ARG A 92 -11.75 6.72 -17.00
N ALA A 93 -10.73 6.04 -17.51
CA ALA A 93 -10.77 4.60 -17.72
C ALA A 93 -10.55 3.84 -16.40
N PRO A 94 -11.10 2.60 -16.28
CA PRO A 94 -10.80 1.75 -15.13
C PRO A 94 -9.31 1.43 -15.00
N VAL A 95 -8.76 1.50 -13.77
CA VAL A 95 -7.35 1.28 -13.48
C VAL A 95 -7.09 -0.07 -12.81
N VAL A 96 -5.86 -0.54 -12.86
CA VAL A 96 -5.38 -1.59 -11.97
C VAL A 96 -5.00 -0.95 -10.63
N LEU A 97 -5.53 -1.49 -9.54
CA LEU A 97 -5.15 -1.12 -8.16
C LEU A 97 -4.26 -2.21 -7.58
N LEU A 98 -3.07 -1.83 -7.14
CA LEU A 98 -2.19 -2.67 -6.36
C LEU A 98 -2.15 -2.13 -4.94
N GLY A 99 -2.33 -2.99 -3.93
CA GLY A 99 -2.25 -2.58 -2.54
C GLY A 99 -1.62 -3.64 -1.65
N ASN A 100 -0.70 -3.22 -0.79
CA ASN A 100 -0.13 -4.03 0.28
C ASN A 100 -0.79 -3.67 1.61
N SER A 101 -1.25 -4.68 2.37
CA SER A 101 -1.80 -4.48 3.72
C SER A 101 -2.93 -3.43 3.75
N LEU A 102 -2.76 -2.30 4.46
CA LEU A 102 -3.67 -1.14 4.43
C LEU A 102 -4.09 -0.79 2.99
N GLY A 103 -3.11 -0.69 2.09
CA GLY A 103 -3.37 -0.39 0.67
C GLY A 103 -4.21 -1.46 -0.01
N GLY A 104 -4.06 -2.73 0.37
CA GLY A 104 -4.87 -3.85 -0.12
C GLY A 104 -6.33 -3.73 0.29
N VAL A 105 -6.59 -3.38 1.56
CA VAL A 105 -7.96 -3.11 2.05
C VAL A 105 -8.56 -1.91 1.33
N ASN A 106 -7.80 -0.81 1.21
CA ASN A 106 -8.26 0.37 0.48
C ASN A 106 -8.60 0.03 -0.98
N ALA A 107 -7.80 -0.80 -1.64
CA ALA A 107 -8.02 -1.19 -3.03
C ALA A 107 -9.31 -2.01 -3.21
N TYR A 108 -9.53 -3.07 -2.39
CA TYR A 108 -10.75 -3.86 -2.57
C TYR A 108 -12.01 -3.15 -2.08
N GLN A 109 -11.94 -2.34 -1.03
CA GLN A 109 -13.07 -1.50 -0.61
C GLN A 109 -13.42 -0.44 -1.66
N PHE A 110 -12.40 0.14 -2.30
CA PHE A 110 -12.62 1.07 -3.40
C PHE A 110 -13.29 0.37 -4.59
N ALA A 111 -12.84 -0.84 -4.95
CA ALA A 111 -13.45 -1.64 -6.00
C ALA A 111 -14.90 -2.04 -5.68
N ALA A 112 -15.24 -2.27 -4.41
CA ALA A 112 -16.59 -2.54 -3.97
C ALA A 112 -17.52 -1.32 -4.13
N ARG A 113 -16.99 -0.12 -3.82
CA ARG A 113 -17.75 1.14 -3.88
C ARG A 113 -17.85 1.73 -5.30
N TYR A 114 -16.80 1.57 -6.11
CA TYR A 114 -16.66 2.16 -7.45
C TYR A 114 -16.19 1.10 -8.46
N PRO A 115 -16.97 0.03 -8.68
CA PRO A 115 -16.54 -1.09 -9.53
C PRO A 115 -16.21 -0.68 -10.96
N GLU A 116 -16.85 0.37 -11.48
CA GLU A 116 -16.60 0.92 -12.81
C GLU A 116 -15.25 1.63 -12.95
N ARG A 117 -14.60 1.96 -11.82
CA ARG A 117 -13.29 2.63 -11.79
C ARG A 117 -12.12 1.64 -11.70
N VAL A 118 -12.40 0.34 -11.46
CA VAL A 118 -11.37 -0.67 -11.20
C VAL A 118 -11.40 -1.79 -12.24
N ARG A 119 -10.33 -1.88 -13.02
CA ARG A 119 -10.11 -2.93 -14.02
C ARG A 119 -9.71 -4.26 -13.40
N ALA A 120 -8.81 -4.24 -12.42
CA ALA A 120 -8.31 -5.41 -11.71
C ALA A 120 -7.70 -5.01 -10.36
N LEU A 121 -7.61 -5.99 -9.45
CA LEU A 121 -7.00 -5.85 -8.13
C LEU A 121 -5.73 -6.70 -8.03
N ILE A 122 -4.69 -6.16 -7.40
CA ILE A 122 -3.54 -6.91 -6.89
C ILE A 122 -3.46 -6.61 -5.39
N VAL A 123 -3.72 -7.61 -4.57
CA VAL A 123 -3.78 -7.48 -3.11
C VAL A 123 -2.65 -8.30 -2.50
N GLU A 124 -1.73 -7.62 -1.84
CA GLU A 124 -0.57 -8.23 -1.20
C GLU A 124 -0.77 -8.33 0.31
N ASP A 125 -0.79 -9.54 0.77
CA ASP A 125 -0.63 -10.03 2.14
C ASP A 125 -1.56 -9.37 3.16
N ILE A 126 -2.86 -9.34 2.85
CA ILE A 126 -3.90 -8.92 3.78
C ILE A 126 -5.19 -9.72 3.56
N GLY A 127 -5.87 -10.05 4.65
CA GLY A 127 -7.12 -10.78 4.66
C GLY A 127 -8.36 -9.89 4.59
N ALA A 128 -9.53 -10.55 4.66
CA ALA A 128 -10.83 -9.90 4.78
C ALA A 128 -11.30 -9.75 6.24
N VAL A 129 -10.56 -10.31 7.21
CA VAL A 129 -10.81 -10.16 8.65
C VAL A 129 -9.54 -9.67 9.31
N LEU A 130 -9.63 -8.59 10.05
CA LEU A 130 -8.50 -7.89 10.65
C LEU A 130 -8.75 -7.63 12.14
N ASP A 131 -7.83 -8.10 12.99
CA ASP A 131 -7.96 -8.08 14.45
C ASP A 131 -6.61 -7.88 15.19
N GLY A 132 -5.61 -7.30 14.52
CA GLY A 132 -4.27 -7.07 15.08
C GLY A 132 -4.25 -6.10 16.28
N ASP A 133 -3.05 -5.84 16.82
CA ASP A 133 -2.85 -4.80 17.84
C ASP A 133 -2.69 -3.41 17.18
N PRO A 134 -3.66 -2.50 17.29
CA PRO A 134 -3.59 -1.19 16.65
C PRO A 134 -2.51 -0.28 17.27
N ASN A 135 -1.99 -0.62 18.45
CA ASN A 135 -1.08 0.22 19.22
C ASN A 135 0.40 -0.13 18.99
N MET A 136 0.71 -1.10 18.14
CA MET A 136 2.11 -1.54 17.93
C MET A 136 3.06 -0.37 17.62
N ALA A 137 2.64 0.55 16.75
CA ALA A 137 3.46 1.69 16.32
C ALA A 137 3.74 2.69 17.45
N LEU A 138 2.92 2.76 18.51
CA LEU A 138 3.11 3.67 19.65
C LEU A 138 4.45 3.43 20.37
N ALA A 139 5.00 2.21 20.28
CA ALA A 139 6.32 1.91 20.80
C ALA A 139 7.45 2.73 20.15
N TRP A 140 7.23 3.28 18.97
CA TRP A 140 8.21 4.06 18.19
C TRP A 140 7.98 5.57 18.25
N GLU A 141 7.09 6.03 19.14
CA GLU A 141 6.81 7.46 19.31
C GLU A 141 8.04 8.21 19.81
N GLY A 142 8.28 9.40 19.24
CA GLY A 142 9.32 10.31 19.68
C GLY A 142 10.33 10.70 18.62
N THR A 143 11.37 11.39 19.11
CA THR A 143 12.53 11.82 18.33
C THR A 143 13.78 11.24 18.96
N PHE A 144 14.67 10.71 18.16
CA PHE A 144 15.88 9.99 18.56
C PHE A 144 17.13 10.78 18.17
N ASN A 145 18.12 10.81 19.03
CA ASN A 145 19.33 11.61 18.80
C ASN A 145 20.13 11.13 17.56
N THR A 146 20.06 9.83 17.23
CA THR A 146 20.76 9.22 16.10
C THR A 146 19.83 8.31 15.31
N GLU A 147 20.18 8.08 14.04
CA GLU A 147 19.51 7.08 13.21
C GLU A 147 19.60 5.69 13.84
N GLN A 148 20.78 5.34 14.37
CA GLN A 148 20.98 4.05 15.05
C GLN A 148 20.04 3.86 16.25
N ALA A 149 19.81 4.90 17.04
CA ALA A 149 18.87 4.81 18.18
C ALA A 149 17.44 4.56 17.73
N LEU A 150 17.03 5.13 16.58
CA LEU A 150 15.73 4.84 15.97
C LEU A 150 15.68 3.39 15.46
N GLU A 151 16.73 2.91 14.79
CA GLU A 151 16.84 1.52 14.32
C GLU A 151 16.77 0.52 15.47
N GLU A 152 17.53 0.77 16.55
CA GLU A 152 17.49 -0.07 17.76
C GLU A 152 16.10 -0.13 18.38
N LYS A 153 15.38 1.00 18.38
CA LYS A 153 14.01 1.08 18.90
C LYS A 153 13.01 0.29 18.05
N ILE A 154 13.15 0.31 16.72
CA ILE A 154 12.29 -0.41 15.77
C ILE A 154 12.65 -1.91 15.77
N GLY A 155 13.94 -2.21 15.85
CA GLY A 155 14.49 -3.55 15.78
C GLY A 155 14.82 -4.05 14.38
N PRO A 156 15.75 -5.02 14.28
CA PRO A 156 16.39 -5.42 13.01
C PRO A 156 15.41 -6.03 12.00
N ARG A 157 14.30 -6.59 12.47
CA ARG A 157 13.30 -7.22 11.59
C ARG A 157 12.50 -6.21 10.78
N LEU A 158 12.12 -5.07 11.37
CA LEU A 158 11.27 -4.06 10.74
C LEU A 158 12.06 -2.90 10.12
N THR A 159 13.25 -2.61 10.62
CA THR A 159 14.11 -1.52 10.13
C THR A 159 14.27 -1.50 8.61
N PRO A 160 14.53 -2.62 7.91
CA PRO A 160 14.69 -2.58 6.45
C PRO A 160 13.47 -2.02 5.71
N TYR A 161 12.26 -2.30 6.21
CA TYR A 161 11.01 -1.83 5.61
C TYR A 161 10.67 -0.39 5.98
N LEU A 162 11.04 0.05 7.19
CA LEU A 162 10.73 1.37 7.72
C LEU A 162 11.82 2.41 7.39
N ARG A 163 13.01 1.99 7.01
CA ARG A 163 14.13 2.91 6.69
C ARG A 163 13.75 4.01 5.68
N PRO A 164 13.00 3.77 4.61
CA PRO A 164 12.52 4.84 3.72
C PRO A 164 11.69 5.92 4.42
N SER A 165 11.02 5.57 5.53
CA SER A 165 10.23 6.49 6.36
C SER A 165 11.05 7.24 7.41
N PHE A 166 12.37 7.08 7.49
CA PHE A 166 13.20 7.82 8.43
C PHE A 166 13.38 9.27 7.96
N ARG A 167 13.26 10.21 8.89
CA ARG A 167 13.42 11.64 8.63
C ARG A 167 14.39 12.26 9.64
N LYS A 168 15.42 12.91 9.12
CA LYS A 168 16.31 13.75 9.92
C LYS A 168 15.70 15.14 10.07
N THR A 169 15.61 15.64 11.29
CA THR A 169 15.13 16.97 11.63
C THR A 169 16.18 17.70 12.49
N GLU A 170 15.98 18.97 12.80
CA GLU A 170 16.85 19.71 13.73
C GLU A 170 16.85 19.09 15.14
N ALA A 171 15.73 18.51 15.57
CA ALA A 171 15.59 17.85 16.88
C ALA A 171 16.14 16.41 16.91
N GLY A 172 16.52 15.84 15.75
CA GLY A 172 17.00 14.46 15.65
C GLY A 172 16.29 13.63 14.58
N TRP A 173 16.23 12.33 14.76
CA TRP A 173 15.62 11.37 13.84
C TRP A 173 14.22 10.97 14.30
N LYS A 174 13.29 10.90 13.36
CA LYS A 174 11.90 10.43 13.59
C LYS A 174 11.37 9.67 12.38
N LEU A 175 10.18 9.10 12.54
CA LEU A 175 9.43 8.50 11.42
C LEU A 175 8.67 9.57 10.63
N ALA A 176 8.44 9.32 9.33
CA ALA A 176 7.65 10.18 8.45
C ALA A 176 6.16 10.19 8.84
N PHE A 177 5.69 9.15 9.49
CA PHE A 177 4.34 9.05 10.04
C PHE A 177 4.33 9.35 11.55
N ASP A 178 3.18 9.74 12.08
CA ASP A 178 2.93 9.83 13.52
C ASP A 178 2.39 8.47 14.02
N PRO A 179 3.04 7.80 14.99
CA PRO A 179 2.56 6.55 15.56
C PRO A 179 1.13 6.58 16.10
N ARG A 180 0.66 7.75 16.58
CA ARG A 180 -0.71 7.93 17.06
C ARG A 180 -1.72 7.94 15.91
N ASP A 181 -1.35 8.51 14.76
CA ASP A 181 -2.17 8.49 13.56
C ASP A 181 -2.28 7.06 13.02
N ILE A 182 -1.18 6.32 13.05
CA ILE A 182 -1.17 4.91 12.69
C ILE A 182 -2.11 4.11 13.60
N ALA A 183 -2.02 4.29 14.92
CA ALA A 183 -2.90 3.59 15.85
C ALA A 183 -4.39 3.86 15.59
N ARG A 184 -4.77 5.11 15.26
CA ARG A 184 -6.15 5.46 14.86
C ARG A 184 -6.54 4.80 13.53
N SER A 185 -5.64 4.80 12.56
CA SER A 185 -5.87 4.18 11.25
C SER A 185 -6.05 2.67 11.39
N GLU A 186 -5.17 2.01 12.14
CA GLU A 186 -5.23 0.57 12.42
C GLU A 186 -6.56 0.20 13.13
N ALA A 187 -6.95 0.95 14.16
CA ALA A 187 -8.20 0.72 14.87
C ALA A 187 -9.44 0.83 13.94
N ASN A 188 -9.42 1.76 12.98
CA ASN A 188 -10.47 1.90 11.98
C ASN A 188 -10.39 0.85 10.85
N LEU A 189 -9.27 0.16 10.74
CA LEU A 189 -9.07 -0.92 9.76
C LEU A 189 -9.60 -2.26 10.26
N HIS A 190 -9.72 -2.44 11.59
CA HIS A 190 -10.19 -3.68 12.18
C HIS A 190 -11.64 -3.99 11.80
N GLY A 191 -11.94 -5.27 11.71
CA GLY A 191 -13.29 -5.77 11.45
C GLY A 191 -13.36 -6.83 10.37
N ASP A 192 -14.59 -7.12 9.99
CA ASP A 192 -14.94 -8.06 8.92
C ASP A 192 -15.25 -7.28 7.63
N HIS A 193 -14.45 -7.51 6.61
CA HIS A 193 -14.53 -6.88 5.28
C HIS A 193 -14.92 -7.87 4.18
N TRP A 194 -15.46 -9.04 4.53
CA TRP A 194 -15.90 -10.03 3.55
C TRP A 194 -16.89 -9.47 2.54
N GLN A 195 -17.81 -8.62 2.99
CA GLN A 195 -18.78 -7.97 2.11
C GLN A 195 -18.07 -7.13 1.05
N ASP A 196 -17.09 -6.31 1.45
CA ASP A 196 -16.33 -5.46 0.52
C ASP A 196 -15.53 -6.32 -0.48
N TRP A 197 -14.86 -7.38 0.02
CA TRP A 197 -14.09 -8.29 -0.84
C TRP A 197 -14.97 -8.97 -1.90
N LEU A 198 -16.18 -9.40 -1.54
CA LEU A 198 -17.07 -10.16 -2.41
C LEU A 198 -17.91 -9.28 -3.34
N THR A 199 -18.05 -7.98 -3.09
CA THR A 199 -18.94 -7.10 -3.86
C THR A 199 -18.39 -6.80 -5.26
N SER A 200 -17.09 -6.65 -5.42
CA SER A 200 -16.49 -6.40 -6.74
C SER A 200 -16.22 -7.71 -7.50
N SER A 201 -16.35 -7.67 -8.82
CA SER A 201 -16.17 -8.84 -9.71
C SER A 201 -14.99 -8.73 -10.68
N CYS A 202 -14.23 -7.62 -10.63
CA CYS A 202 -13.05 -7.47 -11.48
C CYS A 202 -12.02 -8.57 -11.18
N PRO A 203 -11.18 -8.99 -12.15
CA PRO A 203 -10.10 -9.95 -11.90
C PRO A 203 -9.24 -9.52 -10.70
N ALA A 204 -8.80 -10.50 -9.88
CA ALA A 204 -7.95 -10.22 -8.74
C ALA A 204 -6.79 -11.22 -8.61
N LEU A 205 -5.63 -10.70 -8.20
CA LEU A 205 -4.48 -11.47 -7.77
C LEU A 205 -4.28 -11.25 -6.27
N LEU A 206 -4.37 -12.33 -5.49
CA LEU A 206 -3.96 -12.36 -4.08
C LEU A 206 -2.54 -12.89 -3.98
N ILE A 207 -1.64 -12.16 -3.34
CA ILE A 207 -0.27 -12.58 -3.07
C ILE A 207 -0.08 -12.68 -1.56
N ARG A 208 0.53 -13.78 -1.09
CA ARG A 208 0.92 -13.98 0.30
C ARG A 208 2.42 -14.26 0.39
N GLY A 209 3.07 -13.69 1.39
CA GLY A 209 4.41 -14.12 1.78
C GLY A 209 4.35 -15.42 2.60
N GLU A 210 5.12 -16.45 2.23
CA GLU A 210 5.13 -17.76 2.90
C GLU A 210 5.46 -17.65 4.40
N GLU A 211 6.28 -16.65 4.78
CA GLU A 211 6.69 -16.38 6.16
C GLU A 211 5.83 -15.31 6.84
N SER A 212 4.77 -14.84 6.18
CA SER A 212 3.89 -13.81 6.74
C SER A 212 3.16 -14.33 7.98
N ARG A 213 3.00 -13.40 8.95
CA ARG A 213 2.22 -13.61 10.18
C ARG A 213 1.00 -12.69 10.25
N VAL A 214 0.71 -11.93 9.19
CA VAL A 214 -0.39 -10.98 9.13
C VAL A 214 -1.70 -11.68 8.74
N THR A 215 -1.61 -12.64 7.82
CA THR A 215 -2.77 -13.44 7.41
C THR A 215 -2.36 -14.88 7.15
N SER A 216 -3.27 -15.83 7.37
CA SER A 216 -3.01 -17.23 7.11
C SER A 216 -3.17 -17.57 5.63
N GLN A 217 -2.52 -18.65 5.20
CA GLN A 217 -2.68 -19.17 3.84
C GLN A 217 -4.11 -19.62 3.59
N GLU A 218 -4.70 -20.33 4.56
CA GLU A 218 -6.05 -20.85 4.48
C GLU A 218 -7.08 -19.74 4.28
N HIS A 219 -6.88 -18.59 4.95
CA HIS A 219 -7.76 -17.44 4.82
C HIS A 219 -7.71 -16.83 3.42
N LEU A 220 -6.51 -16.66 2.84
CA LEU A 220 -6.37 -16.12 1.49
C LEU A 220 -6.83 -17.12 0.40
N GLU A 221 -6.64 -18.43 0.62
CA GLU A 221 -7.22 -19.45 -0.23
C GLU A 221 -8.76 -19.42 -0.19
N GLU A 222 -9.34 -19.21 0.99
CA GLU A 222 -10.79 -19.01 1.14
C GLU A 222 -11.26 -17.75 0.41
N MET A 223 -10.54 -16.63 0.53
CA MET A 223 -10.83 -15.40 -0.19
C MET A 223 -10.83 -15.64 -1.71
N ALA A 224 -9.83 -16.36 -2.23
CA ALA A 224 -9.74 -16.70 -3.66
C ALA A 224 -10.87 -17.63 -4.10
N ARG A 225 -11.22 -18.64 -3.30
CA ARG A 225 -12.28 -19.59 -3.62
C ARG A 225 -13.67 -18.95 -3.64
N ARG A 226 -13.92 -17.99 -2.74
CA ARG A 226 -15.26 -17.37 -2.59
C ARG A 226 -15.52 -16.26 -3.60
N ARG A 227 -14.48 -15.65 -4.15
CA ARG A 227 -14.62 -14.54 -5.12
C ARG A 227 -14.23 -15.02 -6.53
N PRO A 228 -15.12 -14.90 -7.53
CA PRO A 228 -14.82 -15.30 -8.90
C PRO A 228 -13.64 -14.51 -9.48
N HIS A 229 -12.99 -15.07 -10.50
CA HIS A 229 -11.86 -14.45 -11.21
C HIS A 229 -10.71 -14.02 -10.27
N THR A 230 -10.47 -14.78 -9.21
CA THR A 230 -9.39 -14.52 -8.26
C THR A 230 -8.33 -15.60 -8.33
N THR A 231 -7.09 -15.20 -8.57
CA THR A 231 -5.90 -16.05 -8.55
C THR A 231 -5.16 -15.84 -7.22
N PHE A 232 -4.76 -16.92 -6.56
CA PHE A 232 -3.91 -16.89 -5.36
C PHE A 232 -2.50 -17.35 -5.69
N ARG A 233 -1.50 -16.67 -5.10
CA ARG A 233 -0.08 -17.02 -5.17
C ARG A 233 0.56 -16.88 -3.79
N SER A 234 1.22 -17.94 -3.33
CA SER A 234 2.14 -17.91 -2.21
C SER A 234 3.56 -17.73 -2.75
N LEU A 235 4.31 -16.78 -2.23
CA LEU A 235 5.66 -16.43 -2.66
C LEU A 235 6.61 -16.40 -1.46
N PRO A 236 7.91 -16.68 -1.65
CA PRO A 236 8.89 -16.52 -0.57
C PRO A 236 8.83 -15.13 0.05
N GLY A 237 9.13 -15.04 1.35
CA GLY A 237 9.21 -13.78 2.09
C GLY A 237 8.07 -13.56 3.08
N GLY A 238 8.16 -12.41 3.77
CA GLY A 238 7.19 -12.00 4.78
C GLY A 238 6.08 -11.10 4.24
N HIS A 239 5.60 -10.20 5.10
CA HIS A 239 4.47 -9.31 4.82
C HIS A 239 4.65 -8.35 3.63
N VAL A 240 5.87 -8.04 3.23
CA VAL A 240 6.19 -7.09 2.17
C VAL A 240 7.01 -7.81 1.09
N VAL A 241 6.34 -8.64 0.30
CA VAL A 241 6.98 -9.50 -0.72
C VAL A 241 7.59 -8.66 -1.83
N HIS A 242 6.92 -7.59 -2.26
CA HIS A 242 7.40 -6.70 -3.31
C HIS A 242 8.76 -6.06 -2.99
N ALA A 243 9.09 -5.89 -1.70
CA ALA A 243 10.37 -5.34 -1.26
C ALA A 243 11.41 -6.43 -0.97
N SER A 244 11.00 -7.56 -0.35
CA SER A 244 11.91 -8.62 0.05
C SER A 244 12.25 -9.58 -1.10
N HIS A 245 11.32 -9.85 -2.01
CA HIS A 245 11.45 -10.77 -3.14
C HIS A 245 10.92 -10.14 -4.45
N PRO A 246 11.51 -9.00 -4.89
CA PRO A 246 10.95 -8.20 -5.98
C PRO A 246 10.85 -8.95 -7.31
N GLN A 247 11.77 -9.87 -7.59
CA GLN A 247 11.77 -10.61 -8.86
C GLN A 247 10.56 -11.56 -8.96
N GLN A 248 10.28 -12.33 -7.90
CA GLN A 248 9.16 -13.25 -7.84
C GLN A 248 7.82 -12.50 -7.84
N PHE A 249 7.77 -11.38 -7.10
CA PHE A 249 6.60 -10.51 -7.07
C PHE A 249 6.29 -9.92 -8.46
N VAL A 250 7.29 -9.34 -9.12
CA VAL A 250 7.16 -8.78 -10.48
C VAL A 250 6.71 -9.86 -11.47
N GLN A 251 7.26 -11.07 -11.37
CA GLN A 251 6.86 -12.17 -12.27
C GLN A 251 5.39 -12.56 -12.08
N ALA A 252 4.92 -12.69 -10.83
CA ALA A 252 3.52 -12.99 -10.54
C ALA A 252 2.57 -11.88 -11.04
N VAL A 253 2.94 -10.62 -10.81
CA VAL A 253 2.19 -9.44 -11.28
C VAL A 253 2.15 -9.42 -12.81
N ARG A 254 3.27 -9.60 -13.51
CA ARG A 254 3.31 -9.62 -14.98
C ARG A 254 2.44 -10.72 -15.57
N THR A 255 2.53 -11.94 -15.04
CA THR A 255 1.70 -13.06 -15.49
C THR A 255 0.22 -12.72 -15.38
N PHE A 256 -0.22 -12.18 -14.24
CA PHE A 256 -1.61 -11.77 -14.05
C PHE A 256 -2.03 -10.65 -15.01
N LEU A 257 -1.18 -9.64 -15.21
CA LEU A 257 -1.47 -8.50 -16.09
C LEU A 257 -1.55 -8.88 -17.57
N GLN A 258 -0.91 -9.99 -18.00
CA GLN A 258 -0.99 -10.52 -19.36
C GLN A 258 -2.33 -11.19 -19.65
N GLU A 259 -3.06 -11.60 -18.62
CA GLU A 259 -4.38 -12.24 -18.70
C GLU A 259 -5.54 -11.22 -18.75
N LEU A 260 -5.25 -9.90 -18.56
CA LEU A 260 -6.22 -8.79 -18.59
C LEU A 260 -6.43 -8.21 -19.99
#